data_2b57905bda139d605f19a22ad43ea831
#
_entry.id   2b57905bda139d605f19a22ad43ea831
#
_cell.length_a   1.000
_cell.length_b   1.000
_cell.length_c   1.000
_cell.angle_alpha   90.00
_cell.angle_beta   90.00
_cell.angle_gamma   90.00
#
_symmetry.space_group_name_H-M   'P 1'
#
loop_
_entity.id
_entity.type
_entity.pdbx_description
1 polymer ?
#
loop_
_entity_poly.entity_id
_entity_poly.type
_entity_poly.pdbx_seq_one_letter_code
_entity_poly.pdbx_strand_id
1 'polypeptide(L)'
;MIKDLIENQKIKMPFLINQVNKGINSNTGKQYLSIQLQDASGTIEGKKWELNEQDLELAVPGKVVLVGGEVLKYRTANQIKILNLSEMNEPYHLQDFIKTAPIEQEELLEKIMSYALSITDDRIRNFVDIMIARNIDSFKDYPAASRNHHEYHAGLMHHVYGMLRLADAICSIHENVDRDLLIAGVILHDLGKIIELSGPVIPRYTFEGKLLGHISIMSYMIKELADELGYQDEWVTLLQHMILSHHGKQEYGSPVMPSTLEAELLHQIDNMDSKINMFSKILNDLDEGGFSGKQFSLDERVIYKPNKR
;
A
#
# COMPACT_ATOMS: atom_id res chain seq x y z
N MET A 1 12.48 4.92 18.96
CA MET A 1 11.65 5.12 17.75
C MET A 1 10.99 6.49 17.81
N ILE A 2 10.44 6.99 16.71
CA ILE A 2 9.78 8.34 16.67
C ILE A 2 8.74 8.50 17.76
N LYS A 3 7.91 7.49 18.02
CA LYS A 3 6.88 7.50 19.07
C LYS A 3 7.42 7.71 20.49
N ASP A 4 8.71 7.44 20.71
CA ASP A 4 9.36 7.50 22.04
C ASP A 4 10.18 8.79 22.20
N LEU A 5 10.20 9.69 21.19
CA LEU A 5 10.96 10.92 21.24
C LEU A 5 10.28 11.95 22.14
N ILE A 6 11.07 12.53 23.04
CA ILE A 6 10.62 13.56 23.99
C ILE A 6 11.29 14.91 23.69
N GLU A 7 10.63 16.01 24.04
CA GLU A 7 11.14 17.38 23.88
C GLU A 7 12.50 17.55 24.56
N ASN A 8 13.42 18.31 23.92
CA ASN A 8 14.79 18.58 24.31
C ASN A 8 15.73 17.37 24.27
N GLN A 9 15.30 16.24 23.71
CA GLN A 9 16.16 15.08 23.52
C GLN A 9 17.14 15.31 22.38
N LYS A 10 18.44 15.12 22.63
CA LYS A 10 19.45 15.02 21.58
C LYS A 10 19.46 13.62 21.01
N ILE A 11 19.45 13.53 19.68
CA ILE A 11 19.38 12.26 18.96
C ILE A 11 20.51 12.13 17.95
N LYS A 12 20.90 10.88 17.72
CA LYS A 12 21.70 10.45 16.57
C LYS A 12 21.20 9.07 16.17
N MET A 13 20.28 9.02 15.22
CA MET A 13 19.59 7.77 14.83
C MET A 13 19.22 7.79 13.35
N PRO A 14 19.07 6.60 12.74
CA PRO A 14 18.70 6.48 11.34
C PRO A 14 17.21 6.76 11.13
N PHE A 15 16.90 7.36 9.96
CA PHE A 15 15.54 7.57 9.47
C PHE A 15 15.49 7.41 7.96
N LEU A 16 14.37 6.94 7.48
CA LEU A 16 14.00 7.02 6.08
C LEU A 16 13.51 8.43 5.75
N ILE A 17 14.00 9.01 4.68
CA ILE A 17 13.48 10.28 4.17
C ILE A 17 12.22 9.99 3.33
N ASN A 18 11.07 10.43 3.83
CA ASN A 18 9.79 10.28 3.11
C ASN A 18 9.59 11.41 2.09
N GLN A 19 9.76 12.66 2.54
CA GLN A 19 9.56 13.83 1.69
C GLN A 19 10.56 14.94 2.03
N VAL A 20 10.95 15.71 1.00
CA VAL A 20 11.83 16.86 1.14
C VAL A 20 11.19 18.07 0.46
N ASN A 21 11.08 19.17 1.20
CA ASN A 21 10.64 20.45 0.68
C ASN A 21 11.73 21.50 0.93
N LYS A 22 12.00 22.33 -0.06
CA LYS A 22 12.89 23.50 0.07
C LYS A 22 12.05 24.70 0.46
N GLY A 23 12.50 25.44 1.47
CA GLY A 23 11.89 26.68 1.90
C GLY A 23 12.91 27.81 2.00
N ILE A 24 12.42 29.04 2.09
CA ILE A 24 13.22 30.24 2.34
C ILE A 24 12.79 30.83 3.67
N ASN A 25 13.72 31.06 4.56
CA ASN A 25 13.44 31.72 5.83
C ASN A 25 13.13 33.21 5.57
N SER A 26 11.92 33.64 5.91
CA SER A 26 11.44 35.01 5.69
C SER A 26 12.27 36.09 6.39
N ASN A 27 12.93 35.76 7.51
CA ASN A 27 13.69 36.72 8.31
C ASN A 27 15.16 36.83 7.84
N THR A 28 15.73 35.74 7.34
CA THR A 28 17.17 35.69 6.99
C THR A 28 17.44 35.56 5.48
N GLY A 29 16.41 35.29 4.68
CA GLY A 29 16.52 34.99 3.25
C GLY A 29 17.28 33.70 2.93
N LYS A 30 17.72 32.92 3.93
CA LYS A 30 18.48 31.69 3.72
C LYS A 30 17.54 30.53 3.41
N GLN A 31 18.01 29.63 2.55
CA GLN A 31 17.31 28.38 2.26
C GLN A 31 17.41 27.40 3.44
N TYR A 32 16.36 26.58 3.60
CA TYR A 32 16.33 25.45 4.53
C TYR A 32 15.62 24.25 3.89
N LEU A 33 15.85 23.06 4.45
CA LEU A 33 15.08 21.87 4.10
C LEU A 33 14.07 21.55 5.22
N SER A 34 12.84 21.29 4.82
CA SER A 34 11.84 20.61 5.63
C SER A 34 11.76 19.17 5.14
N ILE A 35 12.17 18.25 6.01
CA ILE A 35 12.32 16.83 5.69
C ILE A 35 11.32 16.05 6.53
N GLN A 36 10.45 15.26 5.90
CA GLN A 36 9.62 14.29 6.61
C GLN A 36 10.46 13.02 6.81
N LEU A 37 10.83 12.77 8.05
CA LEU A 37 11.60 11.62 8.49
C LEU A 37 10.64 10.53 8.96
N GLN A 38 10.98 9.26 8.73
CA GLN A 38 10.12 8.10 9.00
C GLN A 38 10.92 6.97 9.65
N ASP A 39 10.29 6.29 10.60
CA ASP A 39 10.62 4.95 11.05
C ASP A 39 9.36 4.07 11.11
N ALA A 40 9.47 2.79 11.48
CA ALA A 40 8.33 1.87 11.56
C ALA A 40 7.22 2.33 12.52
N SER A 41 7.52 3.26 13.46
CA SER A 41 6.55 3.77 14.44
C SER A 41 5.76 5.00 13.96
N GLY A 42 6.23 5.68 12.90
CA GLY A 42 5.56 6.86 12.38
C GLY A 42 6.46 7.83 11.62
N THR A 43 6.00 9.07 11.50
CA THR A 43 6.72 10.15 10.81
C THR A 43 6.91 11.36 11.73
N ILE A 44 7.99 12.11 11.53
CA ILE A 44 8.28 13.35 12.22
C ILE A 44 8.88 14.38 11.25
N GLU A 45 8.50 15.63 11.37
CA GLU A 45 9.11 16.71 10.58
C GLU A 45 10.49 17.05 11.16
N GLY A 46 11.49 17.13 10.28
CA GLY A 46 12.82 17.65 10.58
C GLY A 46 13.09 18.91 9.79
N LYS A 47 13.78 19.89 10.41
CA LYS A 47 14.25 21.13 9.73
C LYS A 47 15.74 21.25 9.80
N LYS A 48 16.37 21.38 8.62
CA LYS A 48 17.80 21.65 8.45
C LYS A 48 17.96 23.07 7.92
N TRP A 49 18.48 23.95 8.76
CA TRP A 49 18.55 25.39 8.49
C TRP A 49 19.84 25.84 7.79
N GLU A 50 20.95 25.26 8.15
CA GLU A 50 22.26 25.56 7.55
C GLU A 50 22.60 24.43 6.60
N LEU A 51 22.50 24.71 5.29
CA LEU A 51 22.69 23.71 4.24
C LEU A 51 24.11 23.75 3.71
N ASN A 52 24.69 22.58 3.48
CA ASN A 52 25.87 22.37 2.66
C ASN A 52 25.52 21.49 1.44
N GLU A 53 26.46 21.29 0.54
CA GLU A 53 26.24 20.48 -0.68
C GLU A 53 25.90 19.03 -0.35
N GLN A 54 26.56 18.46 0.65
CA GLN A 54 26.32 17.09 1.10
C GLN A 54 24.89 16.91 1.66
N ASP A 55 24.33 17.90 2.35
CA ASP A 55 22.94 17.84 2.83
C ASP A 55 21.95 17.70 1.67
N LEU A 56 22.21 18.36 0.53
CA LEU A 56 21.36 18.28 -0.66
C LEU A 56 21.47 16.94 -1.38
N GLU A 57 22.64 16.32 -1.38
CA GLU A 57 22.88 14.99 -1.95
C GLU A 57 22.26 13.87 -1.10
N LEU A 58 22.24 14.06 0.21
CA LEU A 58 21.69 13.09 1.15
C LEU A 58 20.17 13.21 1.30
N ALA A 59 19.62 14.43 1.19
CA ALA A 59 18.20 14.69 1.38
C ALA A 59 17.37 14.25 0.17
N VAL A 60 17.34 12.95 -0.12
CA VAL A 60 16.60 12.34 -1.23
C VAL A 60 15.52 11.41 -0.67
N PRO A 61 14.24 11.55 -1.09
CA PRO A 61 13.19 10.63 -0.70
C PRO A 61 13.54 9.18 -1.04
N GLY A 62 13.30 8.26 -0.10
CA GLY A 62 13.65 6.84 -0.22
C GLY A 62 15.04 6.48 0.33
N LYS A 63 15.88 7.46 0.65
CA LYS A 63 17.20 7.21 1.23
C LYS A 63 17.09 7.12 2.76
N VAL A 64 17.77 6.13 3.35
CA VAL A 64 17.98 6.06 4.80
C VAL A 64 19.22 6.86 5.15
N VAL A 65 19.10 7.77 6.12
CA VAL A 65 20.17 8.66 6.56
C VAL A 65 20.27 8.65 8.08
N LEU A 66 21.49 8.85 8.60
CA LEU A 66 21.72 9.07 10.00
C LEU A 66 21.51 10.55 10.32
N VAL A 67 20.55 10.86 11.20
CA VAL A 67 20.18 12.21 11.60
C VAL A 67 20.70 12.51 12.99
N GLY A 68 21.55 13.52 13.10
CA GLY A 68 21.95 14.13 14.36
C GLY A 68 21.16 15.42 14.59
N GLY A 69 20.54 15.55 15.75
CA GLY A 69 19.71 16.72 16.02
C GLY A 69 19.12 16.78 17.42
N GLU A 70 18.18 17.67 17.60
CA GLU A 70 17.47 17.90 18.86
C GLU A 70 15.97 17.93 18.60
N VAL A 71 15.20 17.26 19.44
CA VAL A 71 13.73 17.25 19.39
C VAL A 71 13.20 18.53 20.02
N LEU A 72 12.46 19.29 19.27
CA LEU A 72 11.81 20.53 19.73
C LEU A 72 10.29 20.36 19.64
N LYS A 73 9.57 21.09 20.47
CA LYS A 73 8.12 21.20 20.34
C LYS A 73 7.77 22.39 19.47
N TYR A 74 7.05 22.15 18.40
CA TYR A 74 6.50 23.19 17.54
C TYR A 74 4.97 23.10 17.53
N ARG A 75 4.30 24.12 18.10
CA ARG A 75 2.87 24.09 18.39
C ARG A 75 2.52 22.88 19.28
N THR A 76 1.80 21.90 18.74
CA THR A 76 1.34 20.69 19.48
C THR A 76 2.13 19.44 19.14
N ALA A 77 3.07 19.50 18.17
CA ALA A 77 3.81 18.34 17.67
C ALA A 77 5.31 18.44 17.95
N ASN A 78 5.97 17.30 18.07
CA ASN A 78 7.42 17.20 18.10
C ASN A 78 7.98 17.44 16.69
N GLN A 79 9.12 18.12 16.60
CA GLN A 79 9.86 18.38 15.37
C GLN A 79 11.37 18.21 15.65
N ILE A 80 12.14 17.73 14.68
CA ILE A 80 13.59 17.61 14.84
C ILE A 80 14.28 18.82 14.23
N LYS A 81 15.06 19.55 15.06
CA LYS A 81 16.07 20.48 14.56
C LYS A 81 17.28 19.67 14.11
N ILE A 82 17.41 19.47 12.81
CA ILE A 82 18.51 18.69 12.23
C ILE A 82 19.78 19.51 12.26
N LEU A 83 20.81 19.00 12.94
CA LEU A 83 22.15 19.58 12.96
C LEU A 83 23.01 18.96 11.87
N ASN A 84 23.00 17.62 11.76
CA ASN A 84 23.81 16.88 10.80
C ASN A 84 22.97 15.81 10.08
N LEU A 85 23.23 15.67 8.77
CA LEU A 85 22.84 14.52 7.97
C LEU A 85 24.12 13.78 7.55
N SER A 86 24.12 12.46 7.65
CA SER A 86 25.22 11.61 7.18
C SER A 86 24.71 10.32 6.57
N GLU A 87 25.53 9.68 5.76
CA GLU A 87 25.20 8.38 5.19
C GLU A 87 25.05 7.33 6.29
N MET A 88 24.16 6.39 6.04
CA MET A 88 24.05 5.19 6.86
C MET A 88 25.04 4.16 6.33
N ASN A 89 26.14 3.96 7.07
CA ASN A 89 27.22 3.03 6.68
C ASN A 89 27.04 1.63 7.29
N GLU A 90 26.13 1.48 8.26
CA GLU A 90 25.83 0.20 8.87
C GLU A 90 24.72 -0.51 8.10
N PRO A 91 24.73 -1.85 8.00
CA PRO A 91 23.61 -2.60 7.45
C PRO A 91 22.32 -2.30 8.21
N TYR A 92 21.23 -2.14 7.51
CA TYR A 92 19.90 -1.92 8.09
C TYR A 92 18.86 -2.76 7.38
N HIS A 93 17.78 -3.08 8.09
CA HIS A 93 16.60 -3.69 7.50
C HIS A 93 15.57 -2.62 7.18
N LEU A 94 15.00 -2.68 5.97
CA LEU A 94 14.01 -1.68 5.55
C LEU A 94 12.78 -1.68 6.46
N GLN A 95 12.44 -2.82 7.03
CA GLN A 95 11.36 -3.02 8.01
C GLN A 95 11.50 -2.14 9.28
N ASP A 96 12.72 -1.66 9.60
CA ASP A 96 12.93 -0.75 10.72
C ASP A 96 12.38 0.67 10.45
N PHE A 97 12.14 0.99 9.17
CA PHE A 97 11.75 2.33 8.71
C PHE A 97 10.36 2.40 8.12
N ILE A 98 9.77 1.28 7.71
CA ILE A 98 8.45 1.22 7.09
C ILE A 98 7.55 0.24 7.86
N LYS A 99 6.26 0.50 7.82
CA LYS A 99 5.28 -0.50 8.28
C LYS A 99 5.32 -1.69 7.33
N THR A 100 5.19 -2.89 7.87
CA THR A 100 5.12 -4.15 7.11
C THR A 100 3.82 -4.88 7.40
N ALA A 101 3.46 -5.82 6.54
CA ALA A 101 2.36 -6.75 6.80
C ALA A 101 2.61 -7.51 8.12
N PRO A 102 1.55 -7.90 8.85
CA PRO A 102 1.69 -8.64 10.10
C PRO A 102 2.09 -10.12 9.91
N ILE A 103 2.14 -10.57 8.66
CA ILE A 103 2.54 -11.93 8.24
C ILE A 103 3.79 -11.78 7.39
N GLU A 104 4.75 -12.67 7.56
CA GLU A 104 5.98 -12.67 6.78
C GLU A 104 5.71 -12.84 5.28
N GLN A 105 6.53 -12.18 4.47
CA GLN A 105 6.35 -12.05 3.02
C GLN A 105 6.35 -13.40 2.31
N GLU A 106 7.28 -14.28 2.65
CA GLU A 106 7.37 -15.63 2.11
C GLU A 106 6.15 -16.47 2.48
N GLU A 107 5.67 -16.37 3.71
CA GLU A 107 4.47 -17.06 4.17
C GLU A 107 3.21 -16.56 3.43
N LEU A 108 3.09 -15.24 3.19
CA LEU A 108 2.00 -14.69 2.39
C LEU A 108 2.02 -15.23 0.96
N LEU A 109 3.20 -15.26 0.34
CA LEU A 109 3.34 -15.79 -1.00
C LEU A 109 2.95 -17.27 -1.07
N GLU A 110 3.45 -18.11 -0.16
CA GLU A 110 3.09 -19.53 -0.10
C GLU A 110 1.58 -19.73 0.02
N LYS A 111 0.92 -18.95 0.88
CA LYS A 111 -0.53 -18.99 1.04
C LYS A 111 -1.27 -18.61 -0.26
N ILE A 112 -0.87 -17.53 -0.93
CA ILE A 112 -1.48 -17.10 -2.20
C ILE A 112 -1.25 -18.15 -3.27
N MET A 113 -0.03 -18.68 -3.41
CA MET A 113 0.28 -19.73 -4.37
C MET A 113 -0.51 -21.00 -4.11
N SER A 114 -0.83 -21.34 -2.86
CA SER A 114 -1.69 -22.50 -2.56
C SER A 114 -3.11 -22.32 -3.12
N TYR A 115 -3.65 -21.10 -3.11
CA TYR A 115 -4.93 -20.79 -3.76
C TYR A 115 -4.81 -20.83 -5.28
N ALA A 116 -3.76 -20.28 -5.87
CA ALA A 116 -3.52 -20.35 -7.31
C ALA A 116 -3.45 -21.82 -7.80
N LEU A 117 -2.73 -22.67 -7.09
CA LEU A 117 -2.63 -24.11 -7.38
C LEU A 117 -3.95 -24.86 -7.17
N SER A 118 -4.89 -24.34 -6.39
CA SER A 118 -6.22 -24.92 -6.18
C SER A 118 -7.21 -24.65 -7.31
N ILE A 119 -6.85 -23.81 -8.29
CA ILE A 119 -7.63 -23.59 -9.51
C ILE A 119 -7.65 -24.90 -10.32
N THR A 120 -8.82 -25.35 -10.67
CA THR A 120 -9.01 -26.66 -11.33
C THR A 120 -8.91 -26.60 -12.86
N ASP A 121 -9.31 -25.47 -13.49
CA ASP A 121 -9.07 -25.25 -14.92
C ASP A 121 -7.56 -25.00 -15.18
N ASP A 122 -6.93 -25.91 -15.90
CA ASP A 122 -5.49 -25.87 -16.18
C ASP A 122 -5.05 -24.60 -16.93
N ARG A 123 -5.91 -24.02 -17.77
CA ARG A 123 -5.59 -22.79 -18.55
C ARG A 123 -5.62 -21.56 -17.66
N ILE A 124 -6.64 -21.44 -16.81
CA ILE A 124 -6.76 -20.34 -15.83
C ILE A 124 -5.60 -20.43 -14.83
N ARG A 125 -5.32 -21.64 -14.32
CA ARG A 125 -4.19 -21.86 -13.38
C ARG A 125 -2.86 -21.47 -14.02
N ASN A 126 -2.56 -21.97 -15.22
CA ASN A 126 -1.32 -21.63 -15.94
C ASN A 126 -1.21 -20.13 -16.21
N PHE A 127 -2.31 -19.47 -16.54
CA PHE A 127 -2.36 -18.03 -16.77
C PHE A 127 -2.00 -17.24 -15.51
N VAL A 128 -2.60 -17.59 -14.38
CA VAL A 128 -2.35 -16.95 -13.07
C VAL A 128 -0.90 -17.17 -12.64
N ASP A 129 -0.39 -18.40 -12.77
CA ASP A 129 0.99 -18.76 -12.41
C ASP A 129 2.02 -17.95 -13.21
N ILE A 130 1.84 -17.82 -14.53
CA ILE A 130 2.72 -17.01 -15.38
C ILE A 130 2.64 -15.54 -15.02
N MET A 131 1.42 -15.02 -14.78
CA MET A 131 1.23 -13.61 -14.41
C MET A 131 1.94 -13.28 -13.09
N ILE A 132 1.80 -14.13 -12.06
CA ILE A 132 2.52 -13.97 -10.80
C ILE A 132 4.03 -14.07 -11.01
N ALA A 133 4.50 -15.12 -11.71
CA ALA A 133 5.92 -15.37 -11.90
C ALA A 133 6.65 -14.22 -12.60
N ARG A 134 6.00 -13.58 -13.57
CA ARG A 134 6.57 -12.40 -14.28
C ARG A 134 6.70 -11.16 -13.40
N ASN A 135 5.90 -11.08 -12.34
CA ASN A 135 5.77 -9.88 -11.51
C ASN A 135 6.13 -10.13 -10.04
N ILE A 136 6.74 -11.29 -9.73
CA ILE A 136 6.87 -11.81 -8.38
C ILE A 136 7.60 -10.87 -7.43
N ASP A 137 8.70 -10.25 -7.85
CA ASP A 137 9.51 -9.36 -7.01
C ASP A 137 8.71 -8.11 -6.61
N SER A 138 8.00 -7.50 -7.56
CA SER A 138 7.13 -6.36 -7.28
C SER A 138 5.88 -6.76 -6.49
N PHE A 139 5.27 -7.89 -6.81
CA PHE A 139 4.09 -8.39 -6.11
C PHE A 139 4.36 -8.62 -4.62
N LYS A 140 5.55 -9.12 -4.28
CA LYS A 140 5.98 -9.33 -2.90
C LYS A 140 6.07 -8.03 -2.11
N ASP A 141 6.62 -6.98 -2.71
CA ASP A 141 7.07 -5.80 -1.99
C ASP A 141 6.02 -4.68 -1.90
N TYR A 142 5.13 -4.60 -2.89
CA TYR A 142 4.27 -3.44 -3.07
C TYR A 142 3.16 -3.34 -2.02
N PRO A 143 2.79 -2.10 -1.62
CA PRO A 143 1.59 -1.82 -0.84
C PRO A 143 0.34 -1.96 -1.71
N ALA A 144 -0.81 -2.23 -1.09
CA ALA A 144 -2.09 -2.23 -1.81
C ALA A 144 -2.57 -0.82 -2.19
N ALA A 145 -2.12 0.20 -1.46
CA ALA A 145 -2.46 1.59 -1.75
C ALA A 145 -1.34 2.54 -1.30
N SER A 146 -1.31 3.74 -1.88
CA SER A 146 -0.44 4.82 -1.41
C SER A 146 -0.93 5.46 -0.10
N ARG A 147 -2.22 5.29 0.22
CA ARG A 147 -2.93 5.78 1.43
C ARG A 147 -4.17 4.91 1.67
N ASN A 148 -4.72 4.98 2.87
CA ASN A 148 -5.97 4.42 3.35
C ASN A 148 -5.89 2.98 3.87
N HIS A 149 -5.76 1.95 3.03
CA HIS A 149 -5.74 0.55 3.44
C HIS A 149 -4.48 -0.16 2.95
N HIS A 150 -3.97 -1.09 3.74
CA HIS A 150 -2.78 -1.90 3.42
C HIS A 150 -1.59 -1.08 2.85
N GLU A 151 -1.41 0.16 3.34
CA GLU A 151 -0.39 1.13 2.92
C GLU A 151 1.00 0.81 3.52
N TYR A 152 1.39 -0.45 3.49
CA TYR A 152 2.62 -0.95 4.06
C TYR A 152 3.28 -1.98 3.13
N HIS A 153 4.54 -2.26 3.40
CA HIS A 153 5.31 -3.25 2.65
C HIS A 153 4.63 -4.61 2.68
N ALA A 154 4.59 -5.31 1.54
CA ALA A 154 3.81 -6.53 1.32
C ALA A 154 2.28 -6.36 1.54
N GLY A 155 1.78 -5.11 1.54
CA GLY A 155 0.36 -4.81 1.75
C GLY A 155 -0.52 -5.38 0.65
N LEU A 156 -0.05 -5.41 -0.59
CA LEU A 156 -0.77 -5.98 -1.73
C LEU A 156 -1.03 -7.49 -1.53
N MET A 157 0.00 -8.26 -1.17
CA MET A 157 -0.18 -9.68 -0.87
C MET A 157 -1.07 -9.91 0.35
N HIS A 158 -0.94 -9.08 1.40
CA HIS A 158 -1.78 -9.22 2.60
C HIS A 158 -3.26 -8.98 2.29
N HIS A 159 -3.55 -7.97 1.47
CA HIS A 159 -4.89 -7.69 0.96
C HIS A 159 -5.43 -8.86 0.13
N VAL A 160 -4.69 -9.31 -0.88
CA VAL A 160 -5.06 -10.46 -1.72
C VAL A 160 -5.32 -11.70 -0.87
N TYR A 161 -4.47 -12.00 0.12
CA TYR A 161 -4.68 -13.15 1.01
C TYR A 161 -5.96 -13.02 1.85
N GLY A 162 -6.24 -11.84 2.39
CA GLY A 162 -7.49 -11.56 3.09
C GLY A 162 -8.71 -11.82 2.22
N MET A 163 -8.69 -11.30 0.99
CA MET A 163 -9.74 -11.49 0.00
C MET A 163 -9.91 -12.95 -0.44
N LEU A 164 -8.81 -13.70 -0.62
CA LEU A 164 -8.85 -15.13 -0.98
C LEU A 164 -9.58 -15.96 0.08
N ARG A 165 -9.35 -15.67 1.36
CA ARG A 165 -10.07 -16.35 2.47
C ARG A 165 -11.57 -16.05 2.44
N LEU A 166 -11.96 -14.82 2.12
CA LEU A 166 -13.38 -14.44 1.98
C LEU A 166 -14.00 -15.12 0.77
N ALA A 167 -13.31 -15.10 -0.37
CA ALA A 167 -13.77 -15.76 -1.60
C ALA A 167 -13.99 -17.26 -1.40
N ASP A 168 -13.04 -17.95 -0.78
CA ASP A 168 -13.13 -19.39 -0.50
C ASP A 168 -14.30 -19.72 0.44
N ALA A 169 -14.52 -18.90 1.47
CA ALA A 169 -15.68 -19.04 2.36
C ALA A 169 -17.00 -18.85 1.61
N ILE A 170 -17.09 -17.88 0.70
CA ILE A 170 -18.30 -17.66 -0.13
C ILE A 170 -18.53 -18.86 -1.05
N CYS A 171 -17.49 -19.34 -1.76
CA CYS A 171 -17.60 -20.51 -2.64
C CYS A 171 -18.00 -21.78 -1.89
N SER A 172 -17.62 -21.94 -0.62
CA SER A 172 -18.02 -23.08 0.21
C SER A 172 -19.51 -23.06 0.59
N ILE A 173 -20.17 -21.91 0.49
CA ILE A 173 -21.59 -21.71 0.81
C ILE A 173 -22.45 -21.70 -0.46
N HIS A 174 -21.93 -21.17 -1.57
CA HIS A 174 -22.65 -20.90 -2.81
C HIS A 174 -22.07 -21.69 -3.98
N GLU A 175 -22.72 -22.79 -4.34
CA GLU A 175 -22.26 -23.73 -5.40
C GLU A 175 -22.34 -23.16 -6.82
N ASN A 176 -23.10 -22.08 -7.04
CA ASN A 176 -23.27 -21.44 -8.35
C ASN A 176 -22.17 -20.40 -8.69
N VAL A 177 -21.18 -20.25 -7.84
CA VAL A 177 -20.02 -19.36 -8.07
C VAL A 177 -18.94 -20.12 -8.84
N ASP A 178 -18.46 -19.56 -9.92
CA ASP A 178 -17.23 -20.04 -10.58
C ASP A 178 -16.01 -19.69 -9.70
N ARG A 179 -15.63 -20.67 -8.85
CA ARG A 179 -14.54 -20.51 -7.90
C ARG A 179 -13.21 -20.21 -8.59
N ASP A 180 -12.92 -20.87 -9.71
CA ASP A 180 -11.65 -20.72 -10.40
C ASP A 180 -11.50 -19.31 -10.94
N LEU A 181 -12.55 -18.78 -11.55
CA LEU A 181 -12.59 -17.41 -12.06
C LEU A 181 -12.53 -16.38 -10.92
N LEU A 182 -13.26 -16.60 -9.81
CA LEU A 182 -13.23 -15.69 -8.65
C LEU A 182 -11.84 -15.65 -8.01
N ILE A 183 -11.19 -16.79 -7.78
CA ILE A 183 -9.83 -16.85 -7.22
C ILE A 183 -8.83 -16.17 -8.14
N ALA A 184 -8.89 -16.41 -9.46
CA ALA A 184 -8.06 -15.72 -10.43
C ALA A 184 -8.28 -14.19 -10.39
N GLY A 185 -9.53 -13.75 -10.37
CA GLY A 185 -9.89 -12.34 -10.25
C GLY A 185 -9.33 -11.69 -8.99
N VAL A 186 -9.46 -12.35 -7.82
CA VAL A 186 -8.91 -11.85 -6.55
C VAL A 186 -7.38 -11.72 -6.60
N ILE A 187 -6.67 -12.71 -7.14
CA ILE A 187 -5.20 -12.66 -7.21
C ILE A 187 -4.73 -11.52 -8.10
N LEU A 188 -5.42 -11.27 -9.20
CA LEU A 188 -4.95 -10.38 -10.26
C LEU A 188 -5.51 -8.95 -10.19
N HIS A 189 -6.63 -8.69 -9.48
CA HIS A 189 -7.38 -7.43 -9.60
C HIS A 189 -6.50 -6.17 -9.44
N ASP A 190 -5.61 -6.20 -8.49
CA ASP A 190 -4.76 -5.07 -8.09
C ASP A 190 -3.30 -5.16 -8.55
N LEU A 191 -2.92 -6.23 -9.28
CA LEU A 191 -1.54 -6.42 -9.72
C LEU A 191 -1.04 -5.26 -10.61
N GLY A 192 -1.91 -4.58 -11.33
CA GLY A 192 -1.57 -3.37 -12.09
C GLY A 192 -0.97 -2.23 -11.26
N LYS A 193 -1.11 -2.26 -9.94
CA LYS A 193 -0.50 -1.29 -9.02
C LYS A 193 1.03 -1.32 -9.01
N ILE A 194 1.65 -2.41 -9.42
CA ILE A 194 3.11 -2.49 -9.56
C ILE A 194 3.65 -1.57 -10.68
N ILE A 195 2.80 -1.22 -11.64
CA ILE A 195 3.11 -0.24 -12.71
C ILE A 195 2.56 1.14 -12.33
N GLU A 196 1.40 1.18 -11.68
CA GLU A 196 0.77 2.43 -11.25
C GLU A 196 1.63 3.19 -10.25
N LEU A 197 2.35 2.49 -9.35
CA LEU A 197 3.17 3.05 -8.30
C LEU A 197 4.66 2.89 -8.59
N SER A 198 5.48 3.86 -8.16
CA SER A 198 6.91 3.92 -8.48
C SER A 198 7.81 2.99 -7.65
N GLY A 199 7.25 2.31 -6.65
CA GLY A 199 8.01 1.40 -5.79
C GLY A 199 7.38 1.22 -4.40
N PRO A 200 7.90 0.28 -3.61
CA PRO A 200 7.26 -0.18 -2.37
C PRO A 200 7.51 0.73 -1.16
N VAL A 201 8.61 1.51 -1.16
CA VAL A 201 9.07 2.23 0.04
C VAL A 201 8.37 3.58 0.20
N ILE A 202 8.31 4.36 -0.88
CA ILE A 202 7.60 5.64 -0.95
C ILE A 202 6.79 5.64 -2.23
N PRO A 203 5.62 5.00 -2.22
CA PRO A 203 4.82 4.84 -3.43
C PRO A 203 4.33 6.21 -3.92
N ARG A 204 4.66 6.53 -5.16
CA ARG A 204 4.16 7.68 -5.89
C ARG A 204 3.57 7.20 -7.20
N TYR A 205 2.54 7.87 -7.68
CA TYR A 205 2.00 7.56 -8.98
C TYR A 205 3.04 7.80 -10.07
N THR A 206 3.26 6.81 -10.91
CA THR A 206 4.06 6.91 -12.13
C THR A 206 3.36 7.80 -13.17
N PHE A 207 4.00 8.06 -14.29
CA PHE A 207 3.36 8.77 -15.42
C PHE A 207 2.17 7.95 -15.95
N GLU A 208 2.40 6.68 -16.22
CA GLU A 208 1.38 5.72 -16.67
C GLU A 208 0.28 5.56 -15.63
N GLY A 209 0.64 5.44 -14.36
CA GLY A 209 -0.32 5.30 -13.27
C GLY A 209 -1.29 6.47 -13.15
N LYS A 210 -0.81 7.70 -13.38
CA LYS A 210 -1.67 8.89 -13.34
C LYS A 210 -2.62 8.99 -14.53
N LEU A 211 -2.22 8.50 -15.69
CA LEU A 211 -3.00 8.64 -16.92
C LEU A 211 -3.94 7.46 -17.15
N LEU A 212 -3.53 6.25 -16.78
CA LEU A 212 -4.25 5.02 -17.12
C LEU A 212 -4.93 4.39 -15.89
N GLY A 213 -4.30 4.47 -14.72
CA GLY A 213 -4.74 3.77 -13.50
C GLY A 213 -4.55 2.25 -13.58
N HIS A 214 -4.40 1.60 -12.41
CA HIS A 214 -4.12 0.16 -12.32
C HIS A 214 -5.19 -0.73 -12.97
N ILE A 215 -6.46 -0.31 -12.96
CA ILE A 215 -7.57 -1.04 -13.56
C ILE A 215 -7.34 -1.25 -15.06
N SER A 216 -7.08 -0.16 -15.80
CA SER A 216 -6.84 -0.21 -17.24
C SER A 216 -5.53 -0.93 -17.56
N ILE A 217 -4.48 -0.68 -16.77
CA ILE A 217 -3.18 -1.35 -16.89
C ILE A 217 -3.36 -2.86 -16.74
N MET A 218 -4.05 -3.32 -15.69
CA MET A 218 -4.24 -4.75 -15.44
C MET A 218 -5.09 -5.41 -16.53
N SER A 219 -6.15 -4.75 -17.00
CA SER A 219 -6.95 -5.27 -18.13
C SER A 219 -6.11 -5.44 -19.39
N TYR A 220 -5.18 -4.52 -19.66
CA TYR A 220 -4.23 -4.64 -20.76
C TYR A 220 -3.26 -5.81 -20.57
N MET A 221 -2.67 -5.96 -19.37
CA MET A 221 -1.76 -7.06 -19.04
C MET A 221 -2.43 -8.43 -19.23
N ILE A 222 -3.72 -8.56 -18.84
CA ILE A 222 -4.49 -9.79 -19.08
C ILE A 222 -4.61 -10.07 -20.58
N LYS A 223 -4.99 -9.08 -21.36
CA LYS A 223 -5.16 -9.25 -22.82
C LYS A 223 -3.85 -9.61 -23.50
N GLU A 224 -2.77 -8.92 -23.16
CA GLU A 224 -1.43 -9.16 -23.71
C GLU A 224 -0.95 -10.58 -23.44
N LEU A 225 -1.06 -11.05 -22.19
CA LEU A 225 -0.66 -12.41 -21.83
C LEU A 225 -1.57 -13.46 -22.49
N ALA A 226 -2.88 -13.23 -22.56
CA ALA A 226 -3.82 -14.14 -23.21
C ALA A 226 -3.50 -14.28 -24.70
N ASP A 227 -3.19 -13.18 -25.41
CA ASP A 227 -2.80 -13.20 -26.83
C ASP A 227 -1.47 -13.95 -27.03
N GLU A 228 -0.49 -13.73 -26.14
CA GLU A 228 0.80 -14.44 -26.18
C GLU A 228 0.63 -15.95 -26.02
N LEU A 229 -0.25 -16.38 -25.12
CA LEU A 229 -0.53 -17.80 -24.86
C LEU A 229 -1.55 -18.41 -25.84
N GLY A 230 -2.13 -17.60 -26.73
CA GLY A 230 -3.13 -18.04 -27.69
C GLY A 230 -4.50 -18.34 -27.06
N TYR A 231 -4.78 -17.82 -25.88
CA TYR A 231 -6.09 -17.97 -25.21
C TYR A 231 -7.10 -16.96 -25.75
N GLN A 232 -8.17 -17.48 -26.38
CA GLN A 232 -9.28 -16.69 -26.93
C GLN A 232 -10.62 -17.11 -26.31
N ASP A 233 -10.55 -17.72 -25.13
CA ASP A 233 -11.69 -18.25 -24.41
C ASP A 233 -12.52 -17.13 -23.76
N GLU A 234 -13.79 -17.41 -23.48
CA GLU A 234 -14.72 -16.48 -22.82
C GLU A 234 -14.19 -16.02 -21.46
N TRP A 235 -13.57 -16.93 -20.68
CA TRP A 235 -13.05 -16.61 -19.35
C TRP A 235 -12.04 -15.45 -19.35
N VAL A 236 -11.28 -15.24 -20.44
CA VAL A 236 -10.36 -14.09 -20.55
C VAL A 236 -11.14 -12.78 -20.52
N THR A 237 -12.25 -12.71 -21.27
CA THR A 237 -13.14 -11.53 -21.29
C THR A 237 -13.83 -11.33 -19.94
N LEU A 238 -14.27 -12.43 -19.29
CA LEU A 238 -14.87 -12.39 -17.97
C LEU A 238 -13.89 -11.90 -16.92
N LEU A 239 -12.65 -12.38 -16.96
CA LEU A 239 -11.58 -11.92 -16.06
C LEU A 239 -11.27 -10.41 -16.28
N GLN A 240 -11.14 -9.97 -17.53
CA GLN A 240 -10.99 -8.54 -17.83
C GLN A 240 -12.18 -7.72 -17.30
N HIS A 241 -13.41 -8.22 -17.48
CA HIS A 241 -14.60 -7.56 -16.95
C HIS A 241 -14.56 -7.43 -15.42
N MET A 242 -14.17 -8.49 -14.71
CA MET A 242 -13.98 -8.45 -13.26
C MET A 242 -13.01 -7.35 -12.86
N ILE A 243 -11.86 -7.25 -13.53
CA ILE A 243 -10.87 -6.21 -13.26
C ILE A 243 -11.45 -4.81 -13.55
N LEU A 244 -12.08 -4.62 -14.71
CA LEU A 244 -12.65 -3.32 -15.10
C LEU A 244 -13.78 -2.84 -14.18
N SER A 245 -14.43 -3.74 -13.46
CA SER A 245 -15.61 -3.44 -12.63
C SER A 245 -15.37 -3.54 -11.13
N HIS A 246 -14.17 -3.95 -10.63
CA HIS A 246 -13.99 -4.31 -9.24
C HIS A 246 -14.20 -3.15 -8.24
N HIS A 247 -14.05 -1.89 -8.64
CA HIS A 247 -14.44 -0.76 -7.78
C HIS A 247 -15.97 -0.51 -7.77
N GLY A 248 -16.76 -1.23 -8.58
CA GLY A 248 -18.21 -1.27 -8.59
C GLY A 248 -18.87 -0.11 -9.31
N LYS A 249 -18.45 1.13 -9.07
CA LYS A 249 -19.08 2.33 -9.65
C LYS A 249 -18.09 3.18 -10.43
N GLN A 250 -18.61 3.89 -11.44
CA GLN A 250 -17.81 4.83 -12.25
C GLN A 250 -17.19 5.94 -11.40
N GLU A 251 -17.90 6.46 -10.41
CA GLU A 251 -17.40 7.47 -9.47
C GLU A 251 -16.21 6.99 -8.62
N TYR A 252 -16.00 5.67 -8.52
CA TYR A 252 -14.86 5.04 -7.85
C TYR A 252 -13.76 4.58 -8.81
N GLY A 253 -13.91 4.87 -10.12
CA GLY A 253 -12.91 4.60 -11.14
C GLY A 253 -13.15 3.37 -12.01
N SER A 254 -14.19 2.57 -11.77
CA SER A 254 -14.55 1.46 -12.65
C SER A 254 -15.20 1.97 -13.95
N PRO A 255 -14.68 1.66 -15.14
CA PRO A 255 -15.28 2.09 -16.40
C PRO A 255 -16.64 1.41 -16.68
N VAL A 256 -16.89 0.25 -16.10
CA VAL A 256 -18.14 -0.51 -16.19
C VAL A 256 -18.56 -1.01 -14.82
N MET A 257 -19.86 -1.28 -14.64
CA MET A 257 -20.38 -1.90 -13.43
C MET A 257 -20.27 -3.43 -13.52
N PRO A 258 -20.16 -4.15 -12.37
CA PRO A 258 -20.18 -5.60 -12.36
C PRO A 258 -21.46 -6.16 -13.02
N SER A 259 -21.29 -7.09 -13.95
CA SER A 259 -22.39 -7.72 -14.70
C SER A 259 -22.38 -9.24 -14.66
N THR A 260 -21.45 -9.83 -13.90
CA THR A 260 -21.41 -11.26 -13.57
C THR A 260 -21.38 -11.44 -12.07
N LEU A 261 -21.74 -12.65 -11.60
CA LEU A 261 -21.74 -12.95 -10.19
C LEU A 261 -20.34 -12.81 -9.58
N GLU A 262 -19.31 -13.32 -10.24
CA GLU A 262 -17.92 -13.28 -9.80
C GLU A 262 -17.39 -11.84 -9.76
N ALA A 263 -17.78 -10.99 -10.72
CA ALA A 263 -17.42 -9.58 -10.74
C ALA A 263 -18.04 -8.82 -9.57
N GLU A 264 -19.32 -9.06 -9.27
CA GLU A 264 -20.00 -8.48 -8.10
C GLU A 264 -19.37 -8.98 -6.80
N LEU A 265 -19.08 -10.27 -6.70
CA LEU A 265 -18.41 -10.84 -5.51
C LEU A 265 -17.00 -10.24 -5.33
N LEU A 266 -16.23 -10.11 -6.37
CA LEU A 266 -14.90 -9.47 -6.30
C LEU A 266 -15.01 -8.05 -5.76
N HIS A 267 -15.94 -7.24 -6.28
CA HIS A 267 -16.21 -5.89 -5.79
C HIS A 267 -16.56 -5.87 -4.30
N GLN A 268 -17.47 -6.74 -3.86
CA GLN A 268 -17.92 -6.77 -2.47
C GLN A 268 -16.82 -7.24 -1.52
N ILE A 269 -16.02 -8.23 -1.91
CA ILE A 269 -14.92 -8.77 -1.13
C ILE A 269 -13.82 -7.72 -0.96
N ASP A 270 -13.43 -7.03 -2.04
CA ASP A 270 -12.45 -5.93 -2.01
C ASP A 270 -12.91 -4.80 -1.08
N ASN A 271 -14.14 -4.33 -1.26
CA ASN A 271 -14.71 -3.28 -0.42
C ASN A 271 -14.80 -3.70 1.06
N MET A 272 -15.08 -4.98 1.34
CA MET A 272 -15.14 -5.53 2.70
C MET A 272 -13.77 -5.54 3.35
N ASP A 273 -12.75 -6.11 2.69
CA ASP A 273 -11.38 -6.20 3.22
C ASP A 273 -10.78 -4.81 3.45
N SER A 274 -10.92 -3.91 2.47
CA SER A 274 -10.48 -2.52 2.57
C SER A 274 -11.12 -1.78 3.74
N LYS A 275 -12.43 -1.91 3.95
CA LYS A 275 -13.16 -1.30 5.07
C LYS A 275 -12.74 -1.89 6.41
N ILE A 276 -12.59 -3.21 6.52
CA ILE A 276 -12.12 -3.85 7.75
C ILE A 276 -10.74 -3.31 8.13
N ASN A 277 -9.82 -3.19 7.17
CA ASN A 277 -8.50 -2.63 7.41
C ASN A 277 -8.56 -1.17 7.89
N MET A 278 -9.36 -0.31 7.22
CA MET A 278 -9.55 1.08 7.63
C MET A 278 -10.15 1.21 9.04
N PHE A 279 -11.19 0.42 9.36
CA PHE A 279 -11.77 0.40 10.71
C PHE A 279 -10.77 -0.06 11.75
N SER A 280 -10.01 -1.14 11.49
CA SER A 280 -9.00 -1.66 12.40
C SER A 280 -7.93 -0.62 12.72
N LYS A 281 -7.47 0.13 11.70
CA LYS A 281 -6.52 1.23 11.87
C LYS A 281 -7.07 2.32 12.80
N ILE A 282 -8.29 2.77 12.56
CA ILE A 282 -8.95 3.80 13.38
C ILE A 282 -9.15 3.31 14.83
N LEU A 283 -9.64 2.09 15.00
CA LEU A 283 -9.89 1.52 16.33
C LEU A 283 -8.62 1.31 17.14
N ASN A 284 -7.47 1.03 16.50
CA ASN A 284 -6.19 0.91 17.21
C ASN A 284 -5.73 2.23 17.83
N ASP A 285 -6.07 3.36 17.19
CA ASP A 285 -5.68 4.69 17.64
C ASP A 285 -6.66 5.33 18.65
N LEU A 286 -7.81 4.68 18.94
CA LEU A 286 -8.82 5.17 19.86
C LEU A 286 -8.72 4.51 21.25
N ASP A 287 -9.07 5.30 22.27
CA ASP A 287 -9.35 4.76 23.61
C ASP A 287 -10.68 4.00 23.62
N GLU A 288 -10.82 3.02 24.52
CA GLU A 288 -12.07 2.31 24.74
C GLU A 288 -13.16 3.28 25.19
N GLY A 289 -14.38 3.12 24.66
CA GLY A 289 -15.50 4.03 24.88
C GLY A 289 -15.40 5.36 24.13
N GLY A 290 -14.34 5.55 23.32
CA GLY A 290 -14.08 6.78 22.58
C GLY A 290 -14.68 6.79 21.17
N PHE A 291 -14.79 7.99 20.61
CA PHE A 291 -15.20 8.25 19.24
C PHE A 291 -14.04 8.85 18.44
N SER A 292 -13.92 8.48 17.17
CA SER A 292 -13.00 9.14 16.22
C SER A 292 -13.50 10.53 15.83
N GLY A 293 -12.64 11.33 15.20
CA GLY A 293 -13.10 12.42 14.33
C GLY A 293 -13.78 11.88 13.07
N LYS A 294 -14.29 12.78 12.23
CA LYS A 294 -14.84 12.43 10.91
C LYS A 294 -13.80 11.77 10.02
N GLN A 295 -14.14 10.63 9.44
CA GLN A 295 -13.29 9.83 8.56
C GLN A 295 -13.73 10.01 7.10
N PHE A 296 -13.02 10.83 6.35
CA PHE A 296 -13.38 11.16 4.95
C PHE A 296 -13.40 9.92 4.05
N SER A 297 -12.47 8.97 4.25
CA SER A 297 -12.42 7.70 3.51
C SER A 297 -13.56 6.73 3.84
N LEU A 298 -14.39 7.06 4.83
CA LEU A 298 -15.55 6.29 5.29
C LEU A 298 -16.81 7.16 5.30
N ASP A 299 -17.04 7.94 4.25
CA ASP A 299 -18.24 8.78 4.06
C ASP A 299 -18.48 9.76 5.22
N GLU A 300 -17.42 10.38 5.73
CA GLU A 300 -17.41 11.30 6.89
C GLU A 300 -17.96 10.69 8.20
N ARG A 301 -18.00 9.37 8.32
CA ARG A 301 -18.51 8.70 9.52
C ARG A 301 -17.60 8.95 10.72
N VAL A 302 -18.21 8.99 11.89
CA VAL A 302 -17.55 8.98 13.20
C VAL A 302 -17.60 7.53 13.72
N ILE A 303 -16.44 6.96 14.08
CA ILE A 303 -16.31 5.55 14.47
C ILE A 303 -16.21 5.47 16.00
N TYR A 304 -16.95 4.55 16.59
CA TYR A 304 -16.95 4.28 18.02
C TYR A 304 -16.14 3.01 18.34
N LYS A 305 -15.28 3.08 19.34
CA LYS A 305 -14.58 1.91 19.90
C LYS A 305 -15.31 1.41 21.15
N PRO A 306 -15.92 0.22 21.11
CA PRO A 306 -16.58 -0.35 22.28
C PRO A 306 -15.59 -0.62 23.42
N ASN A 307 -16.09 -0.54 24.65
CA ASN A 307 -15.34 -1.07 25.80
C ASN A 307 -15.18 -2.59 25.67
N LYS A 308 -14.02 -3.12 26.04
CA LYS A 308 -13.87 -4.58 26.17
C LYS A 308 -14.85 -5.12 27.21
N ARG A 309 -15.49 -6.23 26.85
CA ARG A 309 -16.37 -6.98 27.75
C ARG A 309 -15.57 -7.91 28.63
#